data_09d9d9f0dda777152a93506270fb0ee9
#
_entry.id   09d9d9f0dda777152a93506270fb0ee9
#
_cell.length_a   1.000
_cell.length_b   1.000
_cell.length_c   1.000
_cell.angle_alpha   90.00
_cell.angle_beta   90.00
_cell.angle_gamma   90.00
#
_symmetry.space_group_name_H-M   'P 1'
#
loop_
_entity.id
_entity.type
_entity.pdbx_description
1 polymer ?
#
loop_
_entity_poly.entity_id
_entity_poly.type
_entity_poly.pdbx_seq_one_letter_code
_entity_poly.pdbx_strand_id
1 'polypeptide(L)'
;MELNQVKEQLLKLQSRLSAYAHAMESISYDGQTVAPKGTAENRAHALAVLSEEEYLIKTGSETVALLELLDNNKAVLTEEEKRMVHLMLKDIRRMQSIPMDEYIAYQELVVKAEDVWEDAKKNNDFASFAPYLSEIFETNIKFAKYCAPDKAPYDYWLGEYEDGLTMEVCDEFFAKLRERIVPLIKHISASEQVDSSFLKGNFPVAKQEELSYYLMKLMGLDLAHCGLSTSEHPFTTSLGSHLDERITTHYMEDDFASSMYSVIHESGHALYDTGVDDKYLYTLLDAGVSMGIHESQSRFYENLLGRSKEFVAFVLPKLKELFPSLKDVTAEALYRAINRVEPSFIRTEADEVTYCLHVLVRYELEKKLMAGEIKVTELPEHWNKLYKEYLGVDVPNDKLGVLQDSHWAGGAIGYFPSYALGSAYGAQLLSKMAAEIDVKDALSKGDFSKINDWNREHIWKHGSLYRSDELLEKALGEKFSADDYIDYLEKKFKEIYK
;
A
#
# COMPACT_ATOMS: atom_id res chain seq x y z
N MET A 1 -13.82 38.67 10.74
CA MET A 1 -12.54 38.15 11.25
C MET A 1 -11.47 38.51 10.22
N GLU A 2 -10.32 38.98 10.63
CA GLU A 2 -9.24 39.25 9.67
C GLU A 2 -8.73 37.91 9.10
N LEU A 3 -8.40 37.85 7.82
CA LEU A 3 -8.03 36.63 7.12
C LEU A 3 -6.87 35.86 7.82
N ASN A 4 -5.90 36.59 8.38
CA ASN A 4 -4.80 35.98 9.13
C ASN A 4 -5.29 35.23 10.39
N GLN A 5 -6.32 35.70 11.07
CA GLN A 5 -6.92 34.99 12.21
C GLN A 5 -7.61 33.71 11.77
N VAL A 6 -8.21 33.71 10.57
CA VAL A 6 -8.85 32.50 9.99
C VAL A 6 -7.80 31.45 9.64
N LYS A 7 -6.67 31.83 9.07
CA LYS A 7 -5.53 30.94 8.79
C LYS A 7 -4.94 30.31 10.07
N GLU A 8 -4.78 31.13 11.13
CA GLU A 8 -4.35 30.60 12.43
C GLU A 8 -5.34 29.59 13.02
N GLN A 9 -6.65 29.80 12.81
CA GLN A 9 -7.66 28.84 13.23
C GLN A 9 -7.58 27.52 12.45
N LEU A 10 -7.27 27.55 11.14
CA LEU A 10 -7.04 26.35 10.35
C LEU A 10 -5.87 25.52 10.94
N LEU A 11 -4.74 26.15 11.24
CA LEU A 11 -3.59 25.44 11.81
C LEU A 11 -3.88 24.88 13.21
N LYS A 12 -4.62 25.61 14.05
CA LYS A 12 -5.07 25.11 15.37
C LYS A 12 -6.01 23.90 15.24
N LEU A 13 -6.92 23.94 14.26
CA LEU A 13 -7.81 22.82 13.97
C LEU A 13 -7.02 21.59 13.54
N GLN A 14 -6.07 21.74 12.62
CA GLN A 14 -5.20 20.68 12.14
C GLN A 14 -4.40 20.04 13.29
N SER A 15 -3.74 20.85 14.11
CA SER A 15 -2.99 20.39 15.27
C SER A 15 -3.87 19.64 16.29
N ARG A 16 -5.13 20.08 16.47
CA ARG A 16 -6.08 19.36 17.32
C ARG A 16 -6.43 17.99 16.74
N LEU A 17 -6.69 17.90 15.44
CA LEU A 17 -6.99 16.64 14.76
C LEU A 17 -5.81 15.67 14.79
N SER A 18 -4.57 16.17 14.61
CA SER A 18 -3.34 15.37 14.76
C SER A 18 -3.22 14.75 16.16
N ALA A 19 -3.60 15.49 17.23
CA ALA A 19 -3.59 14.94 18.59
C ALA A 19 -4.64 13.82 18.78
N TYR A 20 -5.83 13.93 18.17
CA TYR A 20 -6.82 12.85 18.15
C TYR A 20 -6.29 11.64 17.38
N ALA A 21 -5.69 11.85 16.21
CA ALA A 21 -5.07 10.78 15.41
C ALA A 21 -4.00 10.05 16.23
N HIS A 22 -3.09 10.77 16.91
CA HIS A 22 -2.08 10.17 17.79
C HIS A 22 -2.71 9.27 18.87
N ALA A 23 -3.76 9.72 19.54
CA ALA A 23 -4.42 8.94 20.57
C ALA A 23 -5.08 7.68 20.00
N MET A 24 -5.78 7.79 18.88
CA MET A 24 -6.48 6.66 18.25
C MET A 24 -5.52 5.64 17.63
N GLU A 25 -4.49 6.12 16.92
CA GLU A 25 -3.46 5.26 16.34
C GLU A 25 -2.66 4.52 17.42
N SER A 26 -2.33 5.18 18.54
CA SER A 26 -1.65 4.53 19.67
C SER A 26 -2.50 3.40 20.27
N ILE A 27 -3.82 3.61 20.43
CA ILE A 27 -4.75 2.59 20.94
C ILE A 27 -4.87 1.43 19.92
N SER A 28 -4.94 1.75 18.63
CA SER A 28 -5.02 0.75 17.55
C SER A 28 -3.74 -0.08 17.47
N TYR A 29 -2.58 0.57 17.50
CA TYR A 29 -1.27 -0.08 17.51
C TYR A 29 -1.09 -1.02 18.71
N ASP A 30 -1.42 -0.56 19.93
CA ASP A 30 -1.40 -1.39 21.14
C ASP A 30 -2.26 -2.65 20.94
N GLY A 31 -3.45 -2.47 20.35
CA GLY A 31 -4.39 -3.56 20.05
C GLY A 31 -3.86 -4.63 19.13
N GLN A 32 -3.03 -4.25 18.16
CA GLN A 32 -2.47 -5.14 17.16
C GLN A 32 -1.13 -5.77 17.59
N THR A 33 -0.50 -5.25 18.64
CA THR A 33 0.85 -5.66 19.06
C THR A 33 0.90 -6.31 20.44
N VAL A 34 0.72 -5.54 21.50
CA VAL A 34 1.02 -5.98 22.87
C VAL A 34 -0.22 -6.11 23.79
N ALA A 35 -1.37 -5.61 23.39
CA ALA A 35 -2.55 -5.62 24.24
C ALA A 35 -3.06 -7.05 24.53
N PRO A 36 -3.40 -7.36 25.78
CA PRO A 36 -4.04 -8.63 26.11
C PRO A 36 -5.38 -8.81 25.38
N LYS A 37 -5.63 -10.03 24.86
CA LYS A 37 -6.85 -10.33 24.05
C LYS A 37 -8.17 -9.95 24.74
N GLY A 38 -8.26 -10.06 26.06
CA GLY A 38 -9.46 -9.73 26.83
C GLY A 38 -9.77 -8.23 26.99
N THR A 39 -8.92 -7.33 26.42
CA THR A 39 -9.08 -5.87 26.56
C THR A 39 -9.72 -5.21 25.32
N ALA A 40 -10.14 -5.99 24.32
CA ALA A 40 -10.65 -5.48 23.05
C ALA A 40 -11.88 -4.58 23.22
N GLU A 41 -12.84 -4.96 24.07
CA GLU A 41 -14.07 -4.19 24.33
C GLU A 41 -13.75 -2.80 24.91
N ASN A 42 -12.80 -2.73 25.85
CA ASN A 42 -12.38 -1.46 26.47
C ASN A 42 -11.73 -0.52 25.42
N ARG A 43 -10.87 -1.06 24.52
CA ARG A 43 -10.30 -0.27 23.43
C ARG A 43 -11.36 0.21 22.44
N ALA A 44 -12.27 -0.68 22.05
CA ALA A 44 -13.36 -0.32 21.15
C ALA A 44 -14.21 0.83 21.71
N HIS A 45 -14.53 0.81 23.03
CA HIS A 45 -15.22 1.92 23.68
C HIS A 45 -14.43 3.23 23.62
N ALA A 46 -13.14 3.19 23.93
CA ALA A 46 -12.30 4.39 23.89
C ALA A 46 -12.20 4.97 22.46
N LEU A 47 -11.96 4.11 21.46
CA LEU A 47 -11.92 4.52 20.06
C LEU A 47 -13.25 5.11 19.58
N ALA A 48 -14.38 4.51 19.98
CA ALA A 48 -15.70 5.03 19.61
C ALA A 48 -15.91 6.47 20.12
N VAL A 49 -15.56 6.74 21.39
CA VAL A 49 -15.68 8.10 21.97
C VAL A 49 -14.74 9.09 21.24
N LEU A 50 -13.50 8.71 21.00
CA LEU A 50 -12.54 9.59 20.33
C LEU A 50 -12.95 9.86 18.86
N SER A 51 -13.44 8.85 18.16
CA SER A 51 -13.93 8.98 16.78
C SER A 51 -15.17 9.86 16.70
N GLU A 52 -16.09 9.76 17.65
CA GLU A 52 -17.27 10.65 17.73
C GLU A 52 -16.84 12.12 17.89
N GLU A 53 -15.93 12.39 18.83
CA GLU A 53 -15.43 13.75 19.05
C GLU A 53 -14.68 14.29 17.84
N GLU A 54 -13.83 13.49 17.21
CA GLU A 54 -13.12 13.87 15.97
C GLU A 54 -14.11 14.17 14.84
N TYR A 55 -15.12 13.34 14.66
CA TYR A 55 -16.17 13.57 13.67
C TYR A 55 -16.91 14.89 13.90
N LEU A 56 -17.31 15.18 15.13
CA LEU A 56 -17.98 16.42 15.49
C LEU A 56 -17.09 17.66 15.24
N ILE A 57 -15.78 17.53 15.49
CA ILE A 57 -14.80 18.60 15.17
C ILE A 57 -14.72 18.83 13.67
N LYS A 58 -14.58 17.75 12.88
CA LYS A 58 -14.43 17.83 11.41
C LYS A 58 -15.69 18.38 10.74
N THR A 59 -16.88 17.96 11.16
CA THR A 59 -18.16 18.27 10.50
C THR A 59 -18.94 19.40 11.16
N GLY A 60 -18.45 19.92 12.28
CA GLY A 60 -19.10 21.00 13.01
C GLY A 60 -19.29 22.26 12.16
N SER A 61 -20.39 22.98 12.37
CA SER A 61 -20.75 24.16 11.58
C SER A 61 -19.66 25.25 11.59
N GLU A 62 -18.88 25.38 12.67
CA GLU A 62 -17.75 26.30 12.75
C GLU A 62 -16.61 25.89 11.83
N THR A 63 -16.28 24.60 11.78
CA THR A 63 -15.26 24.04 10.88
C THR A 63 -15.67 24.19 9.41
N VAL A 64 -16.90 23.84 9.09
CA VAL A 64 -17.42 23.99 7.72
C VAL A 64 -17.39 25.45 7.28
N ALA A 65 -17.89 26.38 8.11
CA ALA A 65 -17.88 27.81 7.81
C ALA A 65 -16.45 28.37 7.66
N LEU A 66 -15.49 27.91 8.47
CA LEU A 66 -14.08 28.27 8.37
C LEU A 66 -13.51 27.83 7.01
N LEU A 67 -13.71 26.58 6.62
CA LEU A 67 -13.18 26.02 5.37
C LEU A 67 -13.83 26.64 4.13
N GLU A 68 -15.15 26.88 4.14
CA GLU A 68 -15.84 27.58 3.06
C GLU A 68 -15.35 29.02 2.90
N LEU A 69 -15.11 29.73 4.01
CA LEU A 69 -14.55 31.06 3.97
C LEU A 69 -13.16 31.08 3.34
N LEU A 70 -12.30 30.10 3.67
CA LEU A 70 -10.97 29.97 3.07
C LEU A 70 -11.04 29.60 1.59
N ASP A 71 -11.88 28.64 1.21
CA ASP A 71 -12.08 28.21 -0.20
C ASP A 71 -12.59 29.37 -1.09
N ASN A 72 -13.50 30.19 -0.57
CA ASN A 72 -13.98 31.40 -1.25
C ASN A 72 -12.90 32.47 -1.40
N ASN A 73 -11.85 32.44 -0.59
CA ASN A 73 -10.72 33.38 -0.61
C ASN A 73 -9.41 32.73 -1.06
N LYS A 74 -9.43 31.60 -1.76
CA LYS A 74 -8.25 30.83 -2.15
C LYS A 74 -7.18 31.62 -2.93
N ALA A 75 -7.53 32.74 -3.58
CA ALA A 75 -6.56 33.58 -4.30
C ALA A 75 -5.46 34.18 -3.41
N VAL A 76 -5.68 34.26 -2.09
CA VAL A 76 -4.74 34.82 -1.11
C VAL A 76 -4.16 33.75 -0.17
N LEU A 77 -4.43 32.48 -0.43
CA LEU A 77 -3.87 31.34 0.29
C LEU A 77 -2.57 30.88 -0.38
N THR A 78 -1.65 30.34 0.43
CA THR A 78 -0.49 29.60 -0.09
C THR A 78 -0.93 28.26 -0.71
N GLU A 79 -0.06 27.59 -1.44
CA GLU A 79 -0.38 26.28 -2.02
C GLU A 79 -0.64 25.24 -0.92
N GLU A 80 0.11 25.29 0.18
CA GLU A 80 -0.12 24.42 1.34
C GLU A 80 -1.51 24.66 1.97
N GLU A 81 -1.87 25.93 2.19
CA GLU A 81 -3.17 26.29 2.75
C GLU A 81 -4.32 25.86 1.82
N LYS A 82 -4.16 26.06 0.51
CA LYS A 82 -5.15 25.57 -0.49
C LYS A 82 -5.32 24.06 -0.41
N ARG A 83 -4.21 23.33 -0.33
CA ARG A 83 -4.24 21.87 -0.28
C ARG A 83 -4.88 21.36 1.00
N MET A 84 -4.54 21.91 2.17
CA MET A 84 -5.17 21.57 3.46
C MET A 84 -6.69 21.79 3.42
N VAL A 85 -7.14 22.95 2.91
CA VAL A 85 -8.56 23.28 2.78
C VAL A 85 -9.25 22.30 1.80
N HIS A 86 -8.61 21.99 0.67
CA HIS A 86 -9.12 21.06 -0.32
C HIS A 86 -9.32 19.66 0.26
N LEU A 87 -8.31 19.12 0.96
CA LEU A 87 -8.38 17.77 1.55
C LEU A 87 -9.51 17.67 2.59
N MET A 88 -9.63 18.64 3.48
CA MET A 88 -10.72 18.65 4.47
C MET A 88 -12.10 18.77 3.80
N LEU A 89 -12.24 19.67 2.82
CA LEU A 89 -13.52 19.84 2.13
C LEU A 89 -13.89 18.64 1.27
N LYS A 90 -12.91 17.93 0.69
CA LYS A 90 -13.17 16.70 -0.08
C LYS A 90 -13.93 15.68 0.79
N ASP A 91 -13.44 15.41 2.00
CA ASP A 91 -14.07 14.49 2.94
C ASP A 91 -15.46 14.97 3.40
N ILE A 92 -15.59 16.24 3.78
CA ILE A 92 -16.86 16.80 4.23
C ILE A 92 -17.90 16.74 3.11
N ARG A 93 -17.54 17.13 1.88
CA ARG A 93 -18.46 17.11 0.72
C ARG A 93 -18.90 15.69 0.39
N ARG A 94 -18.00 14.72 0.46
CA ARG A 94 -18.36 13.29 0.30
C ARG A 94 -19.42 12.87 1.32
N MET A 95 -19.20 13.18 2.59
CA MET A 95 -20.14 12.84 3.66
C MET A 95 -21.49 13.54 3.51
N GLN A 96 -21.49 14.80 3.07
CA GLN A 96 -22.72 15.58 2.82
C GLN A 96 -23.49 15.11 1.58
N SER A 97 -22.81 14.51 0.60
CA SER A 97 -23.43 14.03 -0.64
C SER A 97 -24.21 12.74 -0.46
N ILE A 98 -23.86 11.93 0.56
CA ILE A 98 -24.49 10.64 0.83
C ILE A 98 -25.55 10.83 1.92
N PRO A 99 -26.83 10.41 1.69
CA PRO A 99 -27.85 10.42 2.73
C PRO A 99 -27.41 9.62 3.97
N MET A 100 -27.59 10.22 5.15
CA MET A 100 -27.10 9.67 6.44
C MET A 100 -27.64 8.26 6.71
N ASP A 101 -28.91 8.03 6.44
CA ASP A 101 -29.57 6.72 6.62
C ASP A 101 -28.99 5.64 5.70
N GLU A 102 -28.66 5.99 4.47
CA GLU A 102 -28.00 5.09 3.53
C GLU A 102 -26.55 4.80 3.92
N TYR A 103 -25.83 5.82 4.41
CA TYR A 103 -24.46 5.64 4.90
C TYR A 103 -24.44 4.71 6.12
N ILE A 104 -25.37 4.89 7.09
CA ILE A 104 -25.47 4.01 8.27
C ILE A 104 -25.80 2.58 7.84
N ALA A 105 -26.78 2.40 6.95
CA ALA A 105 -27.14 1.08 6.43
C ALA A 105 -25.96 0.38 5.74
N TYR A 106 -25.16 1.15 4.99
CA TYR A 106 -23.93 0.64 4.34
C TYR A 106 -22.87 0.19 5.35
N GLN A 107 -22.65 0.96 6.42
CA GLN A 107 -21.71 0.55 7.48
C GLN A 107 -22.14 -0.76 8.16
N GLU A 108 -23.44 -0.91 8.44
CA GLU A 108 -23.98 -2.16 8.96
C GLU A 108 -23.84 -3.34 7.97
N LEU A 109 -24.01 -3.07 6.67
CA LEU A 109 -23.84 -4.06 5.62
C LEU A 109 -22.38 -4.56 5.57
N VAL A 110 -21.40 -3.64 5.59
CA VAL A 110 -19.96 -3.98 5.54
C VAL A 110 -19.57 -4.85 6.74
N VAL A 111 -19.94 -4.47 7.97
CA VAL A 111 -19.63 -5.27 9.17
C VAL A 111 -20.20 -6.68 9.05
N LYS A 112 -21.46 -6.82 8.61
CA LYS A 112 -22.09 -8.14 8.40
C LYS A 112 -21.40 -8.93 7.27
N ALA A 113 -21.00 -8.24 6.21
CA ALA A 113 -20.36 -8.85 5.06
C ALA A 113 -18.97 -9.41 5.41
N GLU A 114 -18.21 -8.75 6.28
CA GLU A 114 -16.92 -9.24 6.76
C GLU A 114 -17.08 -10.55 7.56
N ASP A 115 -18.03 -10.59 8.51
CA ASP A 115 -18.34 -11.81 9.29
C ASP A 115 -18.76 -12.97 8.36
N VAL A 116 -19.65 -12.70 7.39
CA VAL A 116 -20.12 -13.71 6.44
C VAL A 116 -19.00 -14.16 5.50
N TRP A 117 -18.11 -13.24 5.08
CA TRP A 117 -16.95 -13.56 4.24
C TRP A 117 -15.97 -14.50 4.96
N GLU A 118 -15.68 -14.26 6.25
CA GLU A 118 -14.80 -15.15 7.03
C GLU A 118 -15.36 -16.58 7.07
N ASP A 119 -16.65 -16.73 7.35
CA ASP A 119 -17.32 -18.02 7.36
C ASP A 119 -17.39 -18.66 5.98
N ALA A 120 -17.69 -17.89 4.93
CA ALA A 120 -17.71 -18.32 3.54
C ALA A 120 -16.34 -18.84 3.10
N LYS A 121 -15.27 -18.10 3.39
CA LYS A 121 -13.89 -18.50 3.12
C LYS A 121 -13.51 -19.78 3.85
N LYS A 122 -13.84 -19.89 5.14
CA LYS A 122 -13.56 -21.09 5.94
C LYS A 122 -14.27 -22.32 5.40
N ASN A 123 -15.52 -22.19 4.98
CA ASN A 123 -16.39 -23.27 4.52
C ASN A 123 -16.33 -23.49 3.00
N ASN A 124 -15.60 -22.65 2.26
CA ASN A 124 -15.56 -22.65 0.79
C ASN A 124 -16.95 -22.47 0.16
N ASP A 125 -17.73 -21.52 0.65
CA ASP A 125 -19.12 -21.25 0.27
C ASP A 125 -19.31 -19.81 -0.22
N PHE A 126 -18.92 -19.54 -1.46
CA PHE A 126 -19.10 -18.21 -2.09
C PHE A 126 -20.58 -17.82 -2.18
N ALA A 127 -21.49 -18.81 -2.33
CA ALA A 127 -22.90 -18.52 -2.52
C ALA A 127 -23.55 -17.83 -1.31
N SER A 128 -23.07 -18.08 -0.08
CA SER A 128 -23.53 -17.39 1.13
C SER A 128 -23.06 -15.94 1.18
N PHE A 129 -21.90 -15.61 0.63
CA PHE A 129 -21.35 -14.27 0.61
C PHE A 129 -21.86 -13.41 -0.58
N ALA A 130 -22.16 -14.02 -1.71
CA ALA A 130 -22.52 -13.33 -2.95
C ALA A 130 -23.65 -12.29 -2.82
N PRO A 131 -24.72 -12.49 -2.03
CA PRO A 131 -25.76 -11.47 -1.84
C PRO A 131 -25.22 -10.18 -1.19
N TYR A 132 -24.40 -10.30 -0.15
CA TYR A 132 -23.78 -9.16 0.54
C TYR A 132 -22.83 -8.40 -0.39
N LEU A 133 -22.01 -9.14 -1.14
CA LEU A 133 -21.11 -8.54 -2.11
C LEU A 133 -21.87 -7.80 -3.23
N SER A 134 -23.01 -8.34 -3.69
CA SER A 134 -23.87 -7.66 -4.68
C SER A 134 -24.36 -6.32 -4.13
N GLU A 135 -24.87 -6.30 -2.90
CA GLU A 135 -25.36 -5.09 -2.25
C GLU A 135 -24.25 -4.06 -2.00
N ILE A 136 -23.01 -4.51 -1.68
CA ILE A 136 -21.85 -3.65 -1.56
C ILE A 136 -21.54 -2.95 -2.90
N PHE A 137 -21.46 -3.69 -4.01
CA PHE A 137 -21.21 -3.10 -5.34
C PHE A 137 -22.32 -2.15 -5.77
N GLU A 138 -23.58 -2.53 -5.60
CA GLU A 138 -24.74 -1.68 -5.93
C GLU A 138 -24.74 -0.37 -5.13
N THR A 139 -24.42 -0.45 -3.84
CA THR A 139 -24.34 0.74 -2.98
C THR A 139 -23.16 1.63 -3.37
N ASN A 140 -21.99 1.06 -3.67
CA ASN A 140 -20.84 1.84 -4.10
C ASN A 140 -21.08 2.54 -5.46
N ILE A 141 -21.78 1.89 -6.39
CA ILE A 141 -22.23 2.52 -7.64
C ILE A 141 -23.15 3.72 -7.35
N LYS A 142 -24.09 3.57 -6.40
CA LYS A 142 -25.02 4.61 -5.99
C LYS A 142 -24.29 5.78 -5.31
N PHE A 143 -23.38 5.51 -4.39
CA PHE A 143 -22.60 6.53 -3.69
C PHE A 143 -21.70 7.33 -4.64
N ALA A 144 -21.04 6.65 -5.58
CA ALA A 144 -20.26 7.33 -6.62
C ALA A 144 -21.12 8.32 -7.43
N LYS A 145 -22.36 7.96 -7.75
CA LYS A 145 -23.30 8.86 -8.45
C LYS A 145 -23.76 10.05 -7.60
N TYR A 146 -23.86 9.89 -6.29
CA TYR A 146 -24.15 11.02 -5.39
C TYR A 146 -22.95 11.98 -5.31
N CYS A 147 -21.75 11.46 -5.20
CA CYS A 147 -20.55 12.27 -5.03
C CYS A 147 -20.03 12.90 -6.32
N ALA A 148 -20.17 12.18 -7.44
CA ALA A 148 -19.64 12.59 -8.75
C ALA A 148 -20.56 12.10 -9.90
N PRO A 149 -21.75 12.72 -10.09
CA PRO A 149 -22.76 12.26 -11.05
C PRO A 149 -22.28 12.23 -12.50
N ASP A 150 -21.28 13.04 -12.84
CA ASP A 150 -20.73 13.16 -14.20
C ASP A 150 -19.55 12.20 -14.46
N LYS A 151 -19.11 11.43 -13.46
CA LYS A 151 -18.02 10.45 -13.59
C LYS A 151 -18.57 9.03 -13.68
N ALA A 152 -17.82 8.16 -14.37
CA ALA A 152 -18.05 6.72 -14.22
C ALA A 152 -17.85 6.30 -12.76
N PRO A 153 -18.73 5.45 -12.18
CA PRO A 153 -18.63 5.08 -10.77
C PRO A 153 -17.27 4.51 -10.38
N TYR A 154 -16.63 3.73 -11.25
CA TYR A 154 -15.32 3.16 -10.95
C TYR A 154 -14.19 4.20 -10.99
N ASP A 155 -14.24 5.20 -11.88
CA ASP A 155 -13.29 6.32 -11.89
C ASP A 155 -13.37 7.15 -10.61
N TYR A 156 -14.58 7.28 -10.03
CA TYR A 156 -14.72 7.94 -8.74
C TYR A 156 -13.94 7.19 -7.65
N TRP A 157 -14.14 5.87 -7.51
CA TRP A 157 -13.47 5.07 -6.48
C TRP A 157 -11.97 4.92 -6.70
N LEU A 158 -11.51 4.80 -7.93
CA LEU A 158 -10.06 4.84 -8.24
C LEU A 158 -9.43 6.15 -7.74
N GLY A 159 -10.11 7.28 -7.97
CA GLY A 159 -9.66 8.60 -7.54
C GLY A 159 -9.71 8.85 -6.03
N GLU A 160 -10.45 8.02 -5.26
CA GLU A 160 -10.46 8.11 -3.80
C GLU A 160 -9.18 7.53 -3.19
N TYR A 161 -8.59 6.51 -3.79
CA TYR A 161 -7.33 5.89 -3.34
C TYR A 161 -6.09 6.52 -3.97
N GLU A 162 -6.20 6.96 -5.22
CA GLU A 162 -5.11 7.54 -6.00
C GLU A 162 -5.63 8.78 -6.73
N ASP A 163 -5.41 9.97 -6.14
CA ASP A 163 -5.99 11.22 -6.63
C ASP A 163 -5.58 11.49 -8.08
N GLY A 164 -6.56 11.54 -8.98
CA GLY A 164 -6.37 11.70 -10.43
C GLY A 164 -6.32 10.40 -11.23
N LEU A 165 -6.34 9.22 -10.59
CA LEU A 165 -6.36 7.93 -11.29
C LEU A 165 -7.71 7.70 -11.99
N THR A 166 -7.65 7.14 -13.21
CA THR A 166 -8.81 6.79 -14.01
C THR A 166 -8.67 5.39 -14.62
N MET A 167 -9.79 4.83 -15.08
CA MET A 167 -9.80 3.59 -15.86
C MET A 167 -8.92 3.68 -17.11
N GLU A 168 -8.85 4.86 -17.76
CA GLU A 168 -8.02 5.05 -18.95
C GLU A 168 -6.53 4.78 -18.65
N VAL A 169 -6.02 5.33 -17.56
CA VAL A 169 -4.64 5.10 -17.10
C VAL A 169 -4.43 3.64 -16.70
N CYS A 170 -5.37 3.06 -15.96
CA CYS A 170 -5.30 1.65 -15.56
C CYS A 170 -5.37 0.71 -16.76
N ASP A 171 -6.23 0.98 -17.74
CA ASP A 171 -6.37 0.14 -18.94
C ASP A 171 -5.08 0.12 -19.76
N GLU A 172 -4.45 1.28 -19.97
CA GLU A 172 -3.15 1.35 -20.65
C GLU A 172 -2.07 0.58 -19.89
N PHE A 173 -1.96 0.82 -18.59
CA PHE A 173 -0.99 0.16 -17.72
C PHE A 173 -1.15 -1.36 -17.74
N PHE A 174 -2.34 -1.85 -17.45
CA PHE A 174 -2.59 -3.28 -17.37
C PHE A 174 -2.59 -3.99 -18.74
N ALA A 175 -2.93 -3.30 -19.82
CA ALA A 175 -2.79 -3.86 -21.17
C ALA A 175 -1.31 -4.15 -21.50
N LYS A 176 -0.41 -3.21 -21.22
CA LYS A 176 1.04 -3.39 -21.40
C LYS A 176 1.58 -4.53 -20.53
N LEU A 177 1.17 -4.59 -19.25
CA LEU A 177 1.55 -5.68 -18.35
C LEU A 177 1.13 -7.03 -18.88
N ARG A 178 -0.14 -7.18 -19.27
CA ARG A 178 -0.66 -8.43 -19.82
C ARG A 178 0.10 -8.87 -21.07
N GLU A 179 0.35 -7.94 -21.98
CA GLU A 179 1.05 -8.23 -23.25
C GLU A 179 2.46 -8.76 -23.03
N ARG A 180 3.19 -8.24 -22.05
CA ARG A 180 4.62 -8.54 -21.86
C ARG A 180 4.90 -9.52 -20.72
N ILE A 181 4.17 -9.45 -19.61
CA ILE A 181 4.44 -10.28 -18.44
C ILE A 181 3.83 -11.69 -18.57
N VAL A 182 2.65 -11.85 -19.20
CA VAL A 182 2.09 -13.20 -19.42
C VAL A 182 3.03 -14.08 -20.26
N PRO A 183 3.64 -13.62 -21.37
CA PRO A 183 4.67 -14.38 -22.07
C PRO A 183 5.93 -14.66 -21.24
N LEU A 184 6.34 -13.71 -20.39
CA LEU A 184 7.47 -13.89 -19.48
C LEU A 184 7.24 -15.03 -18.50
N ILE A 185 6.05 -15.12 -17.89
CA ILE A 185 5.68 -16.23 -17.00
C ILE A 185 5.72 -17.58 -17.73
N LYS A 186 5.22 -17.63 -18.96
CA LYS A 186 5.28 -18.87 -19.78
C LYS A 186 6.73 -19.28 -20.06
N HIS A 187 7.61 -18.31 -20.35
CA HIS A 187 9.04 -18.58 -20.52
C HIS A 187 9.65 -19.12 -19.23
N ILE A 188 9.41 -18.47 -18.09
CA ILE A 188 9.93 -18.87 -16.77
C ILE A 188 9.45 -20.27 -16.40
N SER A 189 8.16 -20.58 -16.60
CA SER A 189 7.59 -21.89 -16.30
C SER A 189 8.18 -23.02 -17.16
N ALA A 190 8.69 -22.71 -18.35
CA ALA A 190 9.35 -23.66 -19.25
C ALA A 190 10.87 -23.78 -19.00
N SER A 191 11.46 -22.91 -18.19
CA SER A 191 12.89 -22.86 -17.90
C SER A 191 13.26 -23.76 -16.72
N GLU A 192 14.57 -23.99 -16.51
CA GLU A 192 15.09 -24.68 -15.32
C GLU A 192 14.72 -23.89 -14.05
N GLN A 193 14.07 -24.59 -13.11
CA GLN A 193 13.59 -23.96 -11.90
C GLN A 193 14.71 -23.70 -10.89
N VAL A 194 14.60 -22.60 -10.16
CA VAL A 194 15.60 -22.16 -9.18
C VAL A 194 15.47 -22.97 -7.89
N ASP A 195 16.58 -23.51 -7.38
CA ASP A 195 16.63 -24.11 -6.05
C ASP A 195 16.60 -23.02 -4.97
N SER A 196 15.60 -23.06 -4.12
CA SER A 196 15.42 -22.20 -2.95
C SER A 196 15.33 -22.98 -1.64
N SER A 197 15.65 -24.29 -1.65
CA SER A 197 15.46 -25.17 -0.51
C SER A 197 16.21 -24.73 0.75
N PHE A 198 17.36 -24.07 0.60
CA PHE A 198 18.16 -23.56 1.71
C PHE A 198 17.57 -22.30 2.40
N LEU A 199 16.55 -21.68 1.81
CA LEU A 199 15.78 -20.58 2.46
C LEU A 199 14.84 -21.11 3.54
N LYS A 200 14.57 -22.41 3.56
CA LYS A 200 13.82 -23.11 4.60
C LYS A 200 14.77 -23.84 5.54
N GLY A 201 14.57 -23.68 6.85
CA GLY A 201 15.46 -24.29 7.82
C GLY A 201 15.15 -23.91 9.26
N ASN A 202 16.18 -23.83 10.09
CA ASN A 202 16.06 -23.36 11.48
C ASN A 202 16.73 -22.00 11.61
N PHE A 203 15.93 -20.95 11.72
CA PHE A 203 16.34 -19.55 11.81
C PHE A 203 15.77 -18.93 13.10
N PRO A 204 16.52 -18.98 14.21
CA PRO A 204 16.02 -18.55 15.51
C PRO A 204 15.47 -17.12 15.50
N VAL A 205 14.29 -16.88 16.10
CA VAL A 205 13.61 -15.58 16.14
C VAL A 205 14.53 -14.47 16.66
N ALA A 206 15.30 -14.71 17.72
CA ALA A 206 16.23 -13.71 18.26
C ALA A 206 17.29 -13.26 17.23
N LYS A 207 17.67 -14.14 16.28
CA LYS A 207 18.61 -13.80 15.20
C LYS A 207 17.93 -13.05 14.06
N GLN A 208 16.68 -13.34 13.80
CA GLN A 208 15.88 -12.56 12.86
C GLN A 208 15.61 -11.15 13.39
N GLU A 209 15.35 -11.01 14.70
CA GLU A 209 15.21 -9.70 15.34
C GLU A 209 16.52 -8.89 15.29
N GLU A 210 17.67 -9.52 15.54
CA GLU A 210 18.99 -8.89 15.36
C GLU A 210 19.19 -8.39 13.92
N LEU A 211 18.78 -9.19 12.93
CA LEU A 211 18.82 -8.82 11.52
C LEU A 211 17.89 -7.63 11.23
N SER A 212 16.69 -7.63 11.78
CA SER A 212 15.71 -6.55 11.61
C SER A 212 16.27 -5.19 12.04
N TYR A 213 16.81 -5.10 13.25
CA TYR A 213 17.46 -3.86 13.73
C TYR A 213 18.71 -3.47 12.93
N TYR A 214 19.47 -4.46 12.45
CA TYR A 214 20.59 -4.20 11.55
C TYR A 214 20.12 -3.56 10.24
N LEU A 215 19.05 -4.08 9.62
CA LEU A 215 18.49 -3.58 8.36
C LEU A 215 17.90 -2.18 8.53
N MET A 216 17.11 -1.93 9.57
CA MET A 216 16.55 -0.61 9.86
C MET A 216 17.63 0.46 9.94
N LYS A 217 18.72 0.18 10.68
CA LYS A 217 19.88 1.09 10.79
C LYS A 217 20.62 1.25 9.48
N LEU A 218 20.83 0.15 8.74
CA LEU A 218 21.50 0.15 7.44
C LEU A 218 20.75 1.02 6.45
N MET A 219 19.41 0.94 6.42
CA MET A 219 18.55 1.74 5.57
C MET A 219 18.45 3.22 5.99
N GLY A 220 18.93 3.57 7.17
CA GLY A 220 18.99 4.95 7.66
C GLY A 220 17.81 5.38 8.52
N LEU A 221 17.00 4.46 9.05
CA LEU A 221 15.95 4.79 10.02
C LEU A 221 16.55 5.25 11.35
N ASP A 222 16.04 6.35 11.86
CA ASP A 222 16.34 6.82 13.23
C ASP A 222 15.48 6.07 14.24
N LEU A 223 16.10 5.17 14.99
CA LEU A 223 15.42 4.37 16.02
C LEU A 223 14.97 5.20 17.24
N ALA A 224 15.29 6.48 17.31
CA ALA A 224 14.68 7.38 18.28
C ALA A 224 13.25 7.78 17.89
N HIS A 225 12.93 7.68 16.60
CA HIS A 225 11.64 8.04 16.01
C HIS A 225 10.90 6.87 15.37
N CYS A 226 11.53 5.69 15.26
CA CYS A 226 10.93 4.51 14.65
C CYS A 226 11.05 3.28 15.55
N GLY A 227 9.91 2.72 15.95
CA GLY A 227 9.84 1.50 16.78
C GLY A 227 9.53 0.25 15.97
N LEU A 228 10.06 -0.92 16.40
CA LEU A 228 9.76 -2.24 15.83
C LEU A 228 9.01 -3.11 16.84
N SER A 229 7.92 -3.73 16.40
CA SER A 229 7.18 -4.76 17.15
C SER A 229 6.80 -5.94 16.26
N THR A 230 6.11 -6.92 16.84
CA THR A 230 5.55 -8.05 16.09
C THR A 230 4.04 -7.95 16.00
N SER A 231 3.48 -8.39 14.87
CA SER A 231 2.04 -8.49 14.62
C SER A 231 1.73 -9.71 13.77
N GLU A 232 0.46 -10.07 13.63
CA GLU A 232 0.03 -11.19 12.76
C GLU A 232 0.33 -10.87 11.29
N HIS A 233 0.02 -9.64 10.87
CA HIS A 233 0.33 -9.10 9.55
C HIS A 233 1.21 -7.87 9.73
N PRO A 234 2.40 -7.82 9.10
CA PRO A 234 3.26 -6.64 9.13
C PRO A 234 2.55 -5.38 8.63
N PHE A 235 2.87 -4.25 9.24
CA PHE A 235 2.37 -2.94 8.84
C PHE A 235 3.25 -1.81 9.37
N THR A 236 3.11 -0.64 8.76
CA THR A 236 3.69 0.63 9.21
C THR A 236 2.57 1.60 9.57
N THR A 237 2.77 2.40 10.60
CA THR A 237 1.85 3.47 11.00
C THR A 237 2.58 4.62 11.67
N SER A 238 2.18 5.87 11.33
CA SER A 238 2.57 7.07 12.03
C SER A 238 1.63 7.34 13.19
N LEU A 239 2.15 7.63 14.38
CA LEU A 239 1.32 8.02 15.51
C LEU A 239 1.12 9.53 15.55
N GLY A 240 0.21 10.03 14.72
CA GLY A 240 -0.22 11.43 14.66
C GLY A 240 0.74 12.40 13.97
N SER A 241 2.00 12.01 13.73
CA SER A 241 2.98 12.78 12.95
C SER A 241 4.15 11.91 12.54
N HIS A 242 4.95 12.38 11.58
CA HIS A 242 6.17 11.70 11.10
C HIS A 242 7.28 11.58 12.17
N LEU A 243 7.11 12.16 13.35
CA LEU A 243 8.07 12.05 14.46
C LEU A 243 7.92 10.76 15.28
N ASP A 244 6.87 9.98 15.09
CA ASP A 244 6.62 8.73 15.83
C ASP A 244 6.10 7.65 14.88
N GLU A 245 7.04 6.92 14.26
CA GLU A 245 6.76 5.83 13.34
C GLU A 245 6.81 4.48 14.03
N ARG A 246 5.93 3.56 13.62
CA ARG A 246 5.89 2.19 14.11
C ARG A 246 5.83 1.22 12.94
N ILE A 247 6.81 0.32 12.89
CA ILE A 247 6.79 -0.80 11.97
C ILE A 247 6.59 -2.10 12.74
N THR A 248 5.97 -3.06 12.09
CA THR A 248 5.82 -4.41 12.66
C THR A 248 6.32 -5.46 11.68
N THR A 249 6.63 -6.63 12.19
CA THR A 249 7.02 -7.79 11.40
C THR A 249 6.45 -9.06 12.00
N HIS A 250 6.56 -10.17 11.25
CA HIS A 250 6.20 -11.50 11.71
C HIS A 250 7.39 -12.45 11.55
N TYR A 251 7.80 -13.11 12.63
CA TYR A 251 8.94 -14.03 12.61
C TYR A 251 8.48 -15.48 12.48
N MET A 252 9.01 -16.19 11.49
CA MET A 252 8.84 -17.62 11.30
C MET A 252 10.18 -18.34 11.50
N GLU A 253 10.25 -19.34 12.40
CA GLU A 253 11.50 -20.05 12.69
C GLU A 253 12.06 -20.83 11.49
N ASP A 254 11.22 -21.13 10.51
CA ASP A 254 11.60 -21.88 9.31
C ASP A 254 11.86 -21.01 8.07
N ASP A 255 11.65 -19.67 8.16
CA ASP A 255 11.78 -18.74 7.03
C ASP A 255 12.26 -17.35 7.47
N PHE A 256 13.56 -17.11 7.41
CA PHE A 256 14.12 -15.78 7.70
C PHE A 256 13.83 -14.74 6.63
N ALA A 257 13.64 -15.19 5.38
CA ALA A 257 13.46 -14.26 4.26
C ALA A 257 12.14 -13.50 4.37
N SER A 258 11.09 -14.14 4.91
CA SER A 258 9.79 -13.50 5.15
C SER A 258 9.94 -12.26 6.05
N SER A 259 10.52 -12.40 7.25
CA SER A 259 10.70 -11.26 8.17
C SER A 259 11.73 -10.25 7.64
N MET A 260 12.80 -10.70 6.99
CA MET A 260 13.81 -9.82 6.38
C MET A 260 13.18 -8.86 5.37
N TYR A 261 12.41 -9.38 4.41
CA TYR A 261 11.80 -8.56 3.37
C TYR A 261 10.60 -7.76 3.88
N SER A 262 9.87 -8.28 4.86
CA SER A 262 8.85 -7.51 5.56
C SER A 262 9.45 -6.27 6.24
N VAL A 263 10.53 -6.41 6.99
CA VAL A 263 11.19 -5.26 7.64
C VAL A 263 11.74 -4.26 6.62
N ILE A 264 12.29 -4.72 5.50
CA ILE A 264 12.75 -3.81 4.43
C ILE A 264 11.56 -3.06 3.82
N HIS A 265 10.43 -3.75 3.57
CA HIS A 265 9.20 -3.18 3.05
C HIS A 265 8.65 -2.09 3.99
N GLU A 266 8.42 -2.44 5.25
CA GLU A 266 7.88 -1.52 6.25
C GLU A 266 8.84 -0.36 6.54
N SER A 267 10.16 -0.60 6.48
CA SER A 267 11.15 0.47 6.56
C SER A 267 11.07 1.43 5.37
N GLY A 268 10.67 0.98 4.19
CA GLY A 268 10.44 1.83 3.03
C GLY A 268 9.29 2.82 3.25
N HIS A 269 8.18 2.36 3.85
CA HIS A 269 7.08 3.21 4.27
C HIS A 269 7.52 4.22 5.34
N ALA A 270 8.20 3.74 6.39
CA ALA A 270 8.65 4.58 7.49
C ALA A 270 9.67 5.65 7.05
N LEU A 271 10.56 5.34 6.10
CA LEU A 271 11.49 6.31 5.51
C LEU A 271 10.76 7.42 4.76
N TYR A 272 9.67 7.08 4.07
CA TYR A 272 8.84 8.06 3.40
C TYR A 272 8.23 9.03 4.41
N ASP A 273 7.54 8.51 5.42
CA ASP A 273 6.86 9.33 6.41
C ASP A 273 7.86 10.18 7.19
N THR A 274 8.93 9.59 7.75
CA THR A 274 9.98 10.34 8.47
C THR A 274 10.78 11.31 7.59
N GLY A 275 10.68 11.19 6.27
CA GLY A 275 11.31 12.09 5.30
C GLY A 275 10.52 13.35 4.98
N VAL A 276 9.26 13.47 5.46
CA VAL A 276 8.42 14.65 5.28
C VAL A 276 9.05 15.89 5.95
N ASP A 277 8.85 17.07 5.37
CA ASP A 277 9.41 18.33 5.88
C ASP A 277 8.72 18.74 7.18
N ASP A 278 9.48 19.05 8.22
CA ASP A 278 9.01 19.49 9.55
C ASP A 278 8.03 20.67 9.51
N LYS A 279 8.05 21.47 8.43
CA LYS A 279 7.09 22.57 8.24
C LYS A 279 5.62 22.10 8.16
N TYR A 280 5.41 20.82 7.87
CA TYR A 280 4.08 20.20 7.79
C TYR A 280 3.63 19.54 9.09
N LEU A 281 4.47 19.50 10.12
CA LEU A 281 4.15 18.92 11.43
C LEU A 281 2.76 19.33 11.92
N TYR A 282 2.01 18.32 12.35
CA TYR A 282 0.64 18.47 12.89
C TYR A 282 -0.38 19.05 11.90
N THR A 283 -0.15 18.87 10.59
CA THR A 283 -1.12 19.21 9.54
C THR A 283 -1.46 17.98 8.71
N LEU A 284 -2.49 18.06 7.86
CA LEU A 284 -2.84 17.00 6.90
C LEU A 284 -1.77 16.80 5.82
N LEU A 285 -0.81 17.70 5.71
CA LEU A 285 0.30 17.53 4.76
C LEU A 285 1.44 16.69 5.33
N ASP A 286 1.39 16.40 6.65
CA ASP A 286 2.35 15.56 7.38
C ASP A 286 2.06 14.06 7.18
N ALA A 287 1.98 13.64 5.94
CA ALA A 287 1.71 12.25 5.54
C ALA A 287 2.13 12.02 4.09
N GLY A 288 2.27 10.78 3.68
CA GLY A 288 2.41 10.41 2.27
C GLY A 288 1.17 10.76 1.45
N VAL A 289 1.37 10.97 0.13
CA VAL A 289 0.34 11.56 -0.74
C VAL A 289 -0.79 10.61 -1.10
N SER A 290 -0.49 9.32 -1.23
CA SER A 290 -1.44 8.27 -1.64
C SER A 290 -0.94 6.87 -1.32
N MET A 291 -1.84 5.91 -1.40
CA MET A 291 -1.49 4.50 -1.22
C MET A 291 -0.49 4.01 -2.29
N GLY A 292 -0.65 4.42 -3.56
CA GLY A 292 0.26 4.03 -4.64
C GLY A 292 1.67 4.62 -4.46
N ILE A 293 1.80 5.88 -4.04
CA ILE A 293 3.11 6.47 -3.76
C ILE A 293 3.74 5.84 -2.51
N HIS A 294 2.97 5.55 -1.45
CA HIS A 294 3.46 4.81 -0.29
C HIS A 294 3.99 3.43 -0.65
N GLU A 295 3.21 2.66 -1.40
CA GLU A 295 3.62 1.34 -1.88
C GLU A 295 4.81 1.44 -2.85
N SER A 296 4.97 2.56 -3.56
CA SER A 296 6.15 2.77 -4.40
C SER A 296 7.43 2.82 -3.57
N GLN A 297 7.38 3.38 -2.37
CA GLN A 297 8.54 3.47 -1.49
C GLN A 297 8.85 2.12 -0.84
N SER A 298 7.85 1.40 -0.34
CA SER A 298 8.05 0.06 0.24
C SER A 298 8.59 -0.92 -0.81
N ARG A 299 7.99 -0.99 -2.01
CA ARG A 299 8.43 -1.86 -3.10
C ARG A 299 9.77 -1.44 -3.69
N PHE A 300 10.07 -0.15 -3.69
CA PHE A 300 11.38 0.36 -4.08
C PHE A 300 12.48 -0.26 -3.22
N TYR A 301 12.35 -0.19 -1.90
CA TYR A 301 13.35 -0.76 -1.00
C TYR A 301 13.31 -2.29 -0.96
N GLU A 302 12.13 -2.92 -0.94
CA GLU A 302 12.00 -4.37 -0.90
C GLU A 302 12.46 -5.04 -2.18
N ASN A 303 11.81 -4.71 -3.31
CA ASN A 303 11.97 -5.46 -4.56
C ASN A 303 13.11 -4.94 -5.42
N LEU A 304 13.17 -3.61 -5.60
CA LEU A 304 14.12 -3.03 -6.56
C LEU A 304 15.53 -2.95 -5.98
N LEU A 305 15.68 -2.60 -4.70
CA LEU A 305 16.97 -2.52 -4.02
C LEU A 305 17.28 -3.80 -3.26
N GLY A 306 16.43 -4.24 -2.36
CA GLY A 306 16.65 -5.35 -1.42
C GLY A 306 16.80 -6.71 -2.09
N ARG A 307 16.20 -6.90 -3.27
CA ARG A 307 16.34 -8.13 -4.07
C ARG A 307 17.32 -7.97 -5.24
N SER A 308 18.14 -6.89 -5.25
CA SER A 308 19.20 -6.69 -6.26
C SER A 308 20.43 -7.55 -5.99
N LYS A 309 21.23 -7.82 -7.03
CA LYS A 309 22.51 -8.57 -6.89
C LYS A 309 23.48 -7.89 -5.94
N GLU A 310 23.57 -6.58 -6.03
CA GLU A 310 24.49 -5.75 -5.28
C GLU A 310 24.16 -5.80 -3.77
N PHE A 311 22.89 -5.60 -3.40
CA PHE A 311 22.48 -5.66 -2.02
C PHE A 311 22.56 -7.07 -1.43
N VAL A 312 22.16 -8.10 -2.19
CA VAL A 312 22.26 -9.50 -1.76
C VAL A 312 23.70 -9.90 -1.49
N ALA A 313 24.64 -9.49 -2.36
CA ALA A 313 26.06 -9.75 -2.12
C ALA A 313 26.59 -9.02 -0.89
N PHE A 314 26.11 -7.80 -0.64
CA PHE A 314 26.50 -7.00 0.53
C PHE A 314 25.98 -7.61 1.86
N VAL A 315 24.71 -8.03 1.91
CA VAL A 315 24.08 -8.52 3.13
C VAL A 315 24.45 -9.97 3.48
N LEU A 316 24.85 -10.77 2.50
CA LEU A 316 25.16 -12.21 2.67
C LEU A 316 26.18 -12.50 3.78
N PRO A 317 27.28 -11.76 3.99
CA PRO A 317 28.19 -11.99 5.12
C PRO A 317 27.48 -11.88 6.47
N LYS A 318 26.58 -10.90 6.65
CA LYS A 318 25.78 -10.74 7.87
C LYS A 318 24.79 -11.89 8.04
N LEU A 319 24.14 -12.34 6.98
CA LEU A 319 23.27 -13.50 7.00
C LEU A 319 24.01 -14.78 7.42
N LYS A 320 25.23 -14.98 6.92
CA LYS A 320 26.08 -16.13 7.30
C LYS A 320 26.54 -16.07 8.76
N GLU A 321 26.78 -14.88 9.28
CA GLU A 321 27.11 -14.67 10.71
C GLU A 321 25.93 -15.07 11.60
N LEU A 322 24.72 -14.65 11.24
CA LEU A 322 23.50 -14.90 12.01
C LEU A 322 22.97 -16.33 11.85
N PHE A 323 23.09 -16.88 10.65
CA PHE A 323 22.52 -18.16 10.23
C PHE A 323 23.61 -19.09 9.64
N PRO A 324 24.30 -19.88 10.48
CA PRO A 324 25.39 -20.76 10.03
C PRO A 324 25.00 -21.80 8.96
N SER A 325 23.69 -22.11 8.83
CA SER A 325 23.17 -22.97 7.76
C SER A 325 23.44 -22.40 6.37
N LEU A 326 23.61 -21.08 6.24
CA LEU A 326 23.89 -20.39 4.98
C LEU A 326 25.39 -20.31 4.63
N LYS A 327 26.30 -20.91 5.42
CA LYS A 327 27.77 -20.75 5.29
C LYS A 327 28.29 -21.04 3.87
N ASP A 328 27.72 -22.04 3.20
CA ASP A 328 28.15 -22.49 1.86
C ASP A 328 27.34 -21.85 0.73
N VAL A 329 26.33 -21.03 1.05
CA VAL A 329 25.48 -20.34 0.05
C VAL A 329 26.28 -19.22 -0.62
N THR A 330 26.26 -19.17 -1.95
CA THR A 330 26.90 -18.10 -2.73
C THR A 330 25.92 -16.92 -2.91
N ALA A 331 26.46 -15.72 -3.22
CA ALA A 331 25.63 -14.56 -3.49
C ALA A 331 24.70 -14.78 -4.71
N GLU A 332 25.21 -15.47 -5.74
CA GLU A 332 24.40 -15.82 -6.93
C GLU A 332 23.28 -16.80 -6.59
N ALA A 333 23.56 -17.82 -5.78
CA ALA A 333 22.53 -18.78 -5.34
C ALA A 333 21.44 -18.09 -4.53
N LEU A 334 21.83 -17.23 -3.55
CA LEU A 334 20.90 -16.46 -2.74
C LEU A 334 20.07 -15.51 -3.61
N TYR A 335 20.71 -14.76 -4.50
CA TYR A 335 20.02 -13.83 -5.42
C TYR A 335 18.97 -14.55 -6.26
N ARG A 336 19.30 -15.71 -6.83
CA ARG A 336 18.35 -16.50 -7.62
C ARG A 336 17.19 -17.04 -6.76
N ALA A 337 17.50 -17.56 -5.57
CA ALA A 337 16.52 -18.17 -4.68
C ALA A 337 15.46 -17.17 -4.17
N ILE A 338 15.87 -15.96 -3.74
CA ILE A 338 14.95 -14.91 -3.27
C ILE A 338 14.14 -14.25 -4.38
N ASN A 339 14.57 -14.44 -5.65
CA ASN A 339 13.86 -13.99 -6.84
C ASN A 339 13.24 -15.16 -7.61
N ARG A 340 12.98 -16.29 -6.95
CA ARG A 340 12.26 -17.41 -7.55
C ARG A 340 10.84 -16.98 -7.92
N VAL A 341 10.41 -17.39 -9.12
CA VAL A 341 9.06 -17.15 -9.62
C VAL A 341 8.29 -18.45 -9.64
N GLU A 342 7.14 -18.46 -8.99
CA GLU A 342 6.24 -19.62 -8.95
C GLU A 342 4.78 -19.14 -8.98
N PRO A 343 4.10 -19.26 -10.14
CA PRO A 343 2.68 -18.90 -10.21
C PRO A 343 1.87 -19.63 -9.13
N SER A 344 1.20 -18.86 -8.28
CA SER A 344 0.44 -19.35 -7.14
C SER A 344 -0.99 -18.86 -7.16
N PHE A 345 -1.81 -19.31 -6.21
CA PHE A 345 -3.21 -18.88 -6.10
C PHE A 345 -3.37 -17.61 -5.28
N ILE A 346 -2.51 -17.39 -4.28
CA ILE A 346 -2.69 -16.37 -3.24
C ILE A 346 -1.86 -15.12 -3.57
N ARG A 347 -2.53 -13.98 -3.69
CA ARG A 347 -1.91 -12.69 -4.04
C ARG A 347 -0.83 -12.28 -3.04
N THR A 348 -1.09 -12.41 -1.74
CA THR A 348 -0.15 -12.00 -0.69
C THR A 348 1.11 -12.85 -0.62
N GLU A 349 1.10 -14.04 -1.25
CA GLU A 349 2.24 -14.95 -1.36
C GLU A 349 2.91 -14.89 -2.75
N ALA A 350 2.40 -14.03 -3.64
CA ALA A 350 2.87 -13.95 -5.02
C ALA A 350 4.29 -13.36 -5.09
N ASP A 351 5.07 -13.90 -6.02
CA ASP A 351 6.39 -13.38 -6.36
C ASP A 351 6.31 -12.05 -7.13
N GLU A 352 7.46 -11.40 -7.32
CA GLU A 352 7.56 -10.07 -7.93
C GLU A 352 6.98 -10.00 -9.36
N VAL A 353 7.07 -11.09 -10.14
CA VAL A 353 6.58 -11.12 -11.52
C VAL A 353 5.08 -11.34 -11.58
N THR A 354 4.59 -12.29 -10.77
CA THR A 354 3.17 -12.69 -10.81
C THR A 354 2.26 -11.72 -10.07
N TYR A 355 2.78 -10.95 -9.11
CA TYR A 355 2.01 -10.05 -8.25
C TYR A 355 1.14 -9.06 -9.04
N CYS A 356 1.70 -8.40 -10.06
CA CYS A 356 0.96 -7.42 -10.85
C CYS A 356 -0.21 -8.04 -11.64
N LEU A 357 -0.12 -9.34 -12.02
CA LEU A 357 -1.21 -10.04 -12.68
C LEU A 357 -2.32 -10.48 -11.70
N HIS A 358 -1.99 -10.76 -10.45
CA HIS A 358 -3.00 -10.93 -9.40
C HIS A 358 -3.83 -9.65 -9.22
N VAL A 359 -3.17 -8.49 -9.26
CA VAL A 359 -3.85 -7.18 -9.18
C VAL A 359 -4.69 -6.92 -10.44
N LEU A 360 -4.15 -7.22 -11.64
CA LEU A 360 -4.87 -7.09 -12.91
C LEU A 360 -6.20 -7.85 -12.92
N VAL A 361 -6.21 -9.11 -12.42
CA VAL A 361 -7.45 -9.91 -12.33
C VAL A 361 -8.52 -9.15 -11.54
N ARG A 362 -8.15 -8.58 -10.40
CA ARG A 362 -9.09 -7.83 -9.53
C ARG A 362 -9.58 -6.55 -10.21
N TYR A 363 -8.69 -5.80 -10.83
CA TYR A 363 -9.04 -4.60 -11.59
C TYR A 363 -10.06 -4.90 -12.70
N GLU A 364 -9.83 -5.93 -13.51
CA GLU A 364 -10.75 -6.28 -14.60
C GLU A 364 -12.12 -6.72 -14.08
N LEU A 365 -12.16 -7.45 -12.96
CA LEU A 365 -13.41 -7.90 -12.36
C LEU A 365 -14.17 -6.74 -11.72
N GLU A 366 -13.50 -5.88 -10.95
CA GLU A 366 -14.12 -4.67 -10.38
C GLU A 366 -14.70 -3.77 -11.46
N LYS A 367 -13.93 -3.52 -12.53
CA LYS A 367 -14.36 -2.70 -13.66
C LYS A 367 -15.65 -3.24 -14.28
N LYS A 368 -15.73 -4.56 -14.52
CA LYS A 368 -16.93 -5.20 -15.10
C LYS A 368 -18.12 -5.18 -14.16
N LEU A 369 -17.90 -5.40 -12.84
CA LEU A 369 -18.96 -5.32 -11.83
C LEU A 369 -19.51 -3.90 -11.71
N MET A 370 -18.64 -2.90 -11.64
CA MET A 370 -19.02 -1.49 -11.54
C MET A 370 -19.74 -0.97 -12.79
N ALA A 371 -19.45 -1.57 -13.96
CA ALA A 371 -20.16 -1.30 -15.22
C ALA A 371 -21.47 -2.11 -15.37
N GLY A 372 -21.71 -3.11 -14.50
CA GLY A 372 -22.86 -4.02 -14.60
C GLY A 372 -22.76 -5.02 -15.75
N GLU A 373 -21.57 -5.26 -16.28
CA GLU A 373 -21.31 -6.20 -17.39
C GLU A 373 -21.35 -7.66 -16.93
N ILE A 374 -21.02 -7.92 -15.66
CA ILE A 374 -21.13 -9.23 -15.02
C ILE A 374 -21.85 -9.11 -13.68
N LYS A 375 -22.44 -10.21 -13.21
CA LYS A 375 -23.05 -10.30 -11.89
C LYS A 375 -22.07 -10.88 -10.89
N VAL A 376 -22.23 -10.53 -9.61
CA VAL A 376 -21.42 -11.10 -8.52
C VAL A 376 -21.48 -12.64 -8.49
N THR A 377 -22.62 -13.24 -8.80
CA THR A 377 -22.79 -14.71 -8.85
C THR A 377 -21.93 -15.38 -9.94
N GLU A 378 -21.43 -14.63 -10.93
CA GLU A 378 -20.59 -15.12 -12.02
C GLU A 378 -19.08 -14.96 -11.71
N LEU A 379 -18.74 -14.26 -10.60
CA LEU A 379 -17.36 -13.97 -10.22
C LEU A 379 -16.44 -15.20 -10.15
N PRO A 380 -16.82 -16.33 -9.51
CA PRO A 380 -15.93 -17.49 -9.44
C PRO A 380 -15.51 -18.02 -10.82
N GLU A 381 -16.43 -18.04 -11.79
CA GLU A 381 -16.14 -18.48 -13.16
C GLU A 381 -15.18 -17.50 -13.86
N HIS A 382 -15.47 -16.20 -13.79
CA HIS A 382 -14.62 -15.17 -14.38
C HIS A 382 -13.24 -15.11 -13.72
N TRP A 383 -13.16 -15.27 -12.41
CA TRP A 383 -11.91 -15.35 -11.65
C TRP A 383 -11.04 -16.52 -12.13
N ASN A 384 -11.60 -17.71 -12.15
CA ASN A 384 -10.89 -18.92 -12.54
C ASN A 384 -10.38 -18.84 -13.99
N LYS A 385 -11.20 -18.26 -14.89
CA LYS A 385 -10.81 -18.03 -16.29
C LYS A 385 -9.60 -17.10 -16.39
N LEU A 386 -9.61 -15.96 -15.69
CA LEU A 386 -8.51 -15.00 -15.74
C LEU A 386 -7.22 -15.56 -15.09
N TYR A 387 -7.34 -16.30 -13.99
CA TYR A 387 -6.19 -16.99 -13.38
C TYR A 387 -5.54 -17.99 -14.32
N LYS A 388 -6.37 -18.78 -15.04
CA LYS A 388 -5.85 -19.70 -16.05
C LYS A 388 -5.18 -18.97 -17.21
N GLU A 389 -5.79 -17.88 -17.67
CA GLU A 389 -5.28 -17.11 -18.80
C GLU A 389 -3.97 -16.40 -18.48
N TYR A 390 -3.87 -15.73 -17.31
CA TYR A 390 -2.75 -14.84 -16.97
C TYR A 390 -1.64 -15.55 -16.20
N LEU A 391 -1.99 -16.41 -15.25
CA LEU A 391 -1.03 -17.11 -14.38
C LEU A 391 -0.80 -18.57 -14.79
N GLY A 392 -1.64 -19.12 -15.66
CA GLY A 392 -1.53 -20.52 -16.10
C GLY A 392 -1.99 -21.54 -15.07
N VAL A 393 -2.58 -21.12 -13.93
CA VAL A 393 -2.98 -21.99 -12.84
C VAL A 393 -4.48 -22.30 -12.85
N ASP A 394 -4.85 -23.49 -12.42
CA ASP A 394 -6.25 -23.93 -12.26
C ASP A 394 -6.64 -23.75 -10.78
N VAL A 395 -7.47 -22.76 -10.47
CA VAL A 395 -7.92 -22.47 -9.11
C VAL A 395 -8.79 -23.63 -8.61
N PRO A 396 -8.42 -24.30 -7.50
CA PRO A 396 -9.08 -25.55 -7.11
C PRO A 396 -10.42 -25.34 -6.39
N ASN A 397 -10.64 -24.18 -5.80
CA ASN A 397 -11.84 -23.85 -5.04
C ASN A 397 -11.93 -22.34 -4.78
N ASP A 398 -13.08 -21.85 -4.31
CA ASP A 398 -13.33 -20.41 -4.08
C ASP A 398 -12.51 -19.86 -2.90
N LYS A 399 -12.16 -20.68 -1.92
CA LYS A 399 -11.32 -20.30 -0.78
C LYS A 399 -9.93 -19.84 -1.22
N LEU A 400 -9.33 -20.54 -2.20
CA LEU A 400 -8.04 -20.18 -2.81
C LEU A 400 -8.21 -19.27 -4.04
N GLY A 401 -9.45 -18.98 -4.40
CA GLY A 401 -9.84 -18.11 -5.49
C GLY A 401 -10.46 -16.80 -5.01
N VAL A 402 -11.70 -16.59 -5.41
CA VAL A 402 -12.46 -15.34 -5.24
C VAL A 402 -12.67 -14.91 -3.78
N LEU A 403 -12.57 -15.81 -2.81
CA LEU A 403 -12.71 -15.52 -1.38
C LEU A 403 -11.40 -15.19 -0.67
N GLN A 404 -10.27 -15.10 -1.38
CA GLN A 404 -8.97 -14.95 -0.72
C GLN A 404 -8.74 -13.60 -0.04
N ASP A 405 -9.26 -12.50 -0.59
CA ASP A 405 -9.06 -11.13 -0.11
C ASP A 405 -10.31 -10.62 0.65
N SER A 406 -10.10 -9.90 1.74
CA SER A 406 -11.16 -9.25 2.53
C SER A 406 -11.62 -7.90 1.95
N HIS A 407 -10.86 -7.31 1.03
CA HIS A 407 -11.08 -5.94 0.53
C HIS A 407 -12.52 -5.68 0.09
N TRP A 408 -13.11 -6.58 -0.68
CA TRP A 408 -14.49 -6.43 -1.15
C TRP A 408 -15.52 -6.54 -0.03
N ALA A 409 -15.28 -7.41 0.96
CA ALA A 409 -16.14 -7.51 2.13
C ALA A 409 -16.12 -6.22 2.95
N GLY A 410 -14.94 -5.60 3.09
CA GLY A 410 -14.74 -4.29 3.72
C GLY A 410 -15.14 -3.09 2.85
N GLY A 411 -15.69 -3.31 1.65
CA GLY A 411 -16.12 -2.22 0.77
C GLY A 411 -15.00 -1.48 0.04
N ALA A 412 -13.77 -1.97 0.06
CA ALA A 412 -12.60 -1.34 -0.55
C ALA A 412 -12.53 -1.58 -2.08
N ILE A 413 -13.46 -1.01 -2.82
CA ILE A 413 -13.55 -1.08 -4.28
C ILE A 413 -12.71 0.02 -4.90
N GLY A 414 -11.87 -0.30 -5.90
CA GLY A 414 -10.92 0.64 -6.52
C GLY A 414 -9.54 0.70 -5.87
N TYR A 415 -9.31 -0.07 -4.81
CA TYR A 415 -8.05 -0.06 -4.06
C TYR A 415 -6.93 -0.88 -4.72
N PHE A 416 -7.25 -2.04 -5.30
CA PHE A 416 -6.26 -2.98 -5.83
C PHE A 416 -5.26 -2.39 -6.82
N PRO A 417 -5.62 -1.50 -7.76
CA PRO A 417 -4.66 -0.93 -8.69
C PRO A 417 -3.47 -0.25 -8.03
N SER A 418 -3.63 0.39 -6.86
CA SER A 418 -2.56 1.07 -6.12
C SER A 418 -1.37 0.16 -5.82
N TYR A 419 -1.60 -1.13 -5.58
CA TYR A 419 -0.53 -2.11 -5.33
C TYR A 419 0.39 -2.34 -6.53
N ALA A 420 -0.17 -2.45 -7.74
CA ALA A 420 0.63 -2.66 -8.95
C ALA A 420 1.24 -1.34 -9.45
N LEU A 421 0.49 -0.24 -9.35
CA LEU A 421 0.96 1.09 -9.67
C LEU A 421 2.14 1.49 -8.79
N GLY A 422 2.10 1.19 -7.48
CA GLY A 422 3.22 1.43 -6.58
C GLY A 422 4.51 0.79 -7.06
N SER A 423 4.48 -0.48 -7.46
CA SER A 423 5.65 -1.16 -8.03
C SER A 423 6.18 -0.46 -9.30
N ALA A 424 5.26 -0.02 -10.17
CA ALA A 424 5.63 0.65 -11.42
C ALA A 424 6.16 2.07 -11.20
N TYR A 425 5.58 2.83 -10.27
CA TYR A 425 6.09 4.14 -9.85
C TYR A 425 7.51 4.00 -9.29
N GLY A 426 7.74 3.03 -8.40
CA GLY A 426 9.07 2.74 -7.86
C GLY A 426 10.11 2.44 -8.92
N ALA A 427 9.76 1.65 -9.95
CA ALA A 427 10.67 1.31 -11.03
C ALA A 427 11.05 2.52 -11.90
N GLN A 428 10.08 3.39 -12.22
CA GLN A 428 10.35 4.60 -12.99
C GLN A 428 11.18 5.60 -12.16
N LEU A 429 10.90 5.72 -10.84
CA LEU A 429 11.74 6.50 -9.92
C LEU A 429 13.18 5.97 -9.87
N LEU A 430 13.37 4.65 -9.81
CA LEU A 430 14.70 4.03 -9.85
C LEU A 430 15.43 4.31 -11.16
N SER A 431 14.75 4.22 -12.29
CA SER A 431 15.30 4.53 -13.61
C SER A 431 15.81 5.98 -13.65
N LYS A 432 15.01 6.92 -13.17
CA LYS A 432 15.38 8.34 -13.06
C LYS A 432 16.55 8.56 -12.10
N MET A 433 16.50 7.97 -10.91
CA MET A 433 17.57 8.05 -9.90
C MET A 433 18.89 7.50 -10.44
N ALA A 434 18.87 6.35 -11.13
CA ALA A 434 20.08 5.71 -11.67
C ALA A 434 20.75 6.51 -12.79
N ALA A 435 20.04 7.47 -13.40
CA ALA A 435 20.64 8.42 -14.35
C ALA A 435 21.41 9.55 -13.63
N GLU A 436 21.16 9.78 -12.35
CA GLU A 436 21.72 10.89 -11.57
C GLU A 436 22.75 10.43 -10.53
N ILE A 437 22.59 9.23 -9.96
CA ILE A 437 23.51 8.65 -8.96
C ILE A 437 23.85 7.19 -9.29
N ASP A 438 25.02 6.73 -8.84
CA ASP A 438 25.41 5.31 -8.97
C ASP A 438 24.78 4.47 -7.86
N VAL A 439 23.53 4.03 -8.09
CA VAL A 439 22.76 3.20 -7.15
C VAL A 439 23.44 1.87 -6.88
N LYS A 440 24.09 1.26 -7.89
CA LYS A 440 24.75 -0.05 -7.74
C LYS A 440 25.99 0.04 -6.85
N ASP A 441 26.80 1.07 -7.02
CA ASP A 441 27.94 1.32 -6.15
C ASP A 441 27.50 1.57 -4.71
N ALA A 442 26.44 2.37 -4.51
CA ALA A 442 25.86 2.64 -3.20
C ALA A 442 25.39 1.33 -2.50
N LEU A 443 24.62 0.49 -3.18
CA LEU A 443 24.13 -0.78 -2.64
C LEU A 443 25.27 -1.77 -2.36
N SER A 444 26.29 -1.83 -3.22
CA SER A 444 27.45 -2.71 -3.02
C SER A 444 28.26 -2.37 -1.75
N LYS A 445 28.13 -1.14 -1.26
CA LYS A 445 28.77 -0.62 -0.03
C LYS A 445 27.81 -0.58 1.16
N GLY A 446 26.53 -0.86 0.97
CA GLY A 446 25.49 -0.68 2.00
C GLY A 446 25.26 0.80 2.36
N ASP A 447 25.53 1.72 1.44
CA ASP A 447 25.35 3.16 1.65
C ASP A 447 24.04 3.63 1.03
N PHE A 448 23.01 3.73 1.85
CA PHE A 448 21.69 4.21 1.45
C PHE A 448 21.56 5.74 1.46
N SER A 449 22.56 6.49 1.96
CA SER A 449 22.45 7.93 2.16
C SER A 449 22.05 8.69 0.91
N LYS A 450 22.77 8.46 -0.21
CA LYS A 450 22.48 9.13 -1.48
C LYS A 450 21.12 8.76 -2.09
N ILE A 451 20.69 7.51 -1.86
CA ILE A 451 19.39 7.01 -2.31
C ILE A 451 18.29 7.70 -1.52
N ASN A 452 18.44 7.77 -0.20
CA ASN A 452 17.50 8.43 0.70
C ASN A 452 17.45 9.94 0.45
N ASP A 453 18.59 10.59 0.25
CA ASP A 453 18.67 12.02 -0.08
C ASP A 453 17.94 12.33 -1.38
N TRP A 454 18.10 11.49 -2.41
CA TRP A 454 17.38 11.64 -3.67
C TRP A 454 15.86 11.48 -3.49
N ASN A 455 15.42 10.43 -2.81
CA ASN A 455 14.00 10.20 -2.53
C ASN A 455 13.42 11.34 -1.68
N ARG A 456 14.15 11.80 -0.66
CA ARG A 456 13.71 12.93 0.18
C ARG A 456 13.53 14.19 -0.65
N GLU A 457 14.49 14.51 -1.52
CA GLU A 457 14.44 15.72 -2.33
C GLU A 457 13.28 15.70 -3.33
N HIS A 458 13.01 14.55 -3.96
CA HIS A 458 12.04 14.46 -5.06
C HIS A 458 10.64 14.02 -4.63
N ILE A 459 10.52 13.26 -3.55
CA ILE A 459 9.25 12.67 -3.09
C ILE A 459 8.92 13.10 -1.65
N TRP A 460 9.75 12.68 -0.66
CA TRP A 460 9.33 12.64 0.73
C TRP A 460 9.04 14.01 1.33
N LYS A 461 9.93 15.00 1.14
CA LYS A 461 9.81 16.34 1.72
C LYS A 461 8.52 17.08 1.37
N HIS A 462 7.82 16.60 0.35
CA HIS A 462 6.60 17.26 -0.13
C HIS A 462 5.35 16.84 0.64
N GLY A 463 5.41 15.74 1.42
CA GLY A 463 4.23 15.21 2.11
C GLY A 463 3.05 15.06 1.15
N SER A 464 1.85 15.39 1.60
CA SER A 464 0.61 15.34 0.80
C SER A 464 0.31 16.63 0.02
N LEU A 465 1.30 17.49 -0.23
CA LEU A 465 1.08 18.80 -0.89
C LEU A 465 0.53 18.65 -2.31
N TYR A 466 1.06 17.73 -3.09
CA TYR A 466 0.68 17.50 -4.49
C TYR A 466 -0.31 16.34 -4.59
N ARG A 467 -0.94 16.19 -5.75
CA ARG A 467 -1.59 14.94 -6.16
C ARG A 467 -0.51 13.95 -6.57
N SER A 468 -0.86 12.66 -6.62
CA SER A 468 0.09 11.61 -7.00
C SER A 468 0.69 11.81 -8.39
N ASP A 469 -0.15 12.11 -9.37
CA ASP A 469 0.27 12.35 -10.75
C ASP A 469 1.18 13.59 -10.87
N GLU A 470 0.84 14.67 -10.15
CA GLU A 470 1.64 15.91 -10.10
C GLU A 470 3.00 15.68 -9.42
N LEU A 471 3.03 14.93 -8.31
CA LEU A 471 4.26 14.60 -7.60
C LEU A 471 5.20 13.77 -8.49
N LEU A 472 4.65 12.74 -9.14
CA LEU A 472 5.42 11.89 -10.06
C LEU A 472 5.97 12.70 -11.24
N GLU A 473 5.13 13.49 -11.92
CA GLU A 473 5.59 14.32 -13.05
C GLU A 473 6.68 15.31 -12.61
N LYS A 474 6.57 15.87 -11.41
CA LYS A 474 7.59 16.75 -10.83
C LYS A 474 8.91 16.01 -10.54
N ALA A 475 8.83 14.81 -9.98
CA ALA A 475 10.01 14.00 -9.64
C ALA A 475 10.72 13.44 -10.88
N LEU A 476 9.96 12.98 -11.87
CA LEU A 476 10.43 12.33 -13.06
C LEU A 476 10.83 13.34 -14.17
N GLY A 477 10.14 14.48 -14.25
CA GLY A 477 10.21 15.41 -15.37
C GLY A 477 9.38 14.94 -16.59
N GLU A 478 8.61 13.88 -16.45
CA GLU A 478 7.74 13.27 -17.46
C GLU A 478 6.54 12.59 -16.80
N LYS A 479 5.56 12.19 -17.60
CA LYS A 479 4.39 11.45 -17.10
C LYS A 479 4.75 10.02 -16.75
N PHE A 480 3.87 9.41 -15.92
CA PHE A 480 3.97 7.99 -15.60
C PHE A 480 3.96 7.11 -16.86
N SER A 481 4.85 6.12 -16.87
CA SER A 481 4.92 5.05 -17.88
C SER A 481 5.13 3.70 -17.21
N ALA A 482 4.44 2.67 -17.70
CA ALA A 482 4.65 1.29 -17.28
C ALA A 482 5.96 0.67 -17.78
N ASP A 483 6.60 1.29 -18.78
CA ASP A 483 7.67 0.65 -19.55
C ASP A 483 8.90 0.37 -18.70
N ASP A 484 9.31 1.30 -17.80
CA ASP A 484 10.44 1.08 -16.89
C ASP A 484 10.24 -0.16 -15.98
N TYR A 485 9.03 -0.35 -15.46
CA TYR A 485 8.71 -1.51 -14.62
C TYR A 485 8.74 -2.82 -15.41
N ILE A 486 8.15 -2.81 -16.58
CA ILE A 486 8.10 -3.99 -17.46
C ILE A 486 9.50 -4.37 -17.94
N ASP A 487 10.29 -3.40 -18.38
CA ASP A 487 11.67 -3.60 -18.82
C ASP A 487 12.56 -4.11 -17.68
N TYR A 488 12.37 -3.59 -16.47
CA TYR A 488 13.05 -4.08 -15.28
C TYR A 488 12.74 -5.56 -15.02
N LEU A 489 11.46 -5.94 -15.00
CA LEU A 489 11.03 -7.32 -14.78
C LEU A 489 11.58 -8.25 -15.88
N GLU A 490 11.42 -7.90 -17.14
CA GLU A 490 11.89 -8.72 -18.24
C GLU A 490 13.41 -8.91 -18.19
N LYS A 491 14.17 -7.85 -17.96
CA LYS A 491 15.63 -7.91 -17.90
C LYS A 491 16.10 -8.79 -16.74
N LYS A 492 15.56 -8.57 -15.55
CA LYS A 492 15.93 -9.31 -14.33
C LYS A 492 15.62 -10.79 -14.47
N PHE A 493 14.38 -11.12 -14.87
CA PHE A 493 13.92 -12.50 -14.85
C PHE A 493 14.36 -13.31 -16.08
N LYS A 494 14.58 -12.70 -17.25
CA LYS A 494 15.26 -13.37 -18.37
C LYS A 494 16.74 -13.66 -18.07
N GLU A 495 17.38 -12.91 -17.15
CA GLU A 495 18.73 -13.23 -16.68
C GLU A 495 18.72 -14.41 -15.69
N ILE A 496 17.75 -14.49 -14.79
CA ILE A 496 17.61 -15.58 -13.80
C ILE A 496 17.21 -16.90 -14.47
N TYR A 497 16.28 -16.85 -15.43
CA TYR A 497 15.69 -18.01 -16.11
C TYR A 497 16.17 -18.07 -17.59
N LYS A 498 17.46 -18.35 -17.75
CA LYS A 498 18.06 -18.53 -19.09
C LYS A 498 17.74 -19.86 -19.71
#